data_b1c6bbda10f6ab9e605b90ba26d21719
#
_entry.id   b1c6bbda10f6ab9e605b90ba26d21719
#
_cell.length_a   1.000
_cell.length_b   1.000
_cell.length_c   1.000
_cell.angle_alpha   90.00
_cell.angle_beta   90.00
_cell.angle_gamma   90.00
#
_symmetry.space_group_name_H-M   'P 1'
#
loop_
_entity.id
_entity.type
_entity.pdbx_description
1 polymer ?
#
loop_
_entity_poly.entity_id
_entity_poly.type
_entity_poly.pdbx_seq_one_letter_code
_entity_poly.pdbx_strand_id
1 'polypeptide(L)'
;MRKILIVLFVAIQTITFGQLTGSDKTQSLLPPFPDVPAKQPLNSVEMGDWKTFPEIKLDIPIASGQFEPTWESIEKNYPGEPAWLREAKFGIWVHFGPQSAGESGDWYARNLYKSDKVAYKNHLKRYGHPSEVGYKEVLRDWNPTKLNPAALTKIYKDAGARFLMIQGVHHDNYDLWNSHYHPWNSVNIGPKRDLIGEWAKACRAEGMHFGVTFHHEYTWWWWQTAFGSDKDGDKKGIPYDGKLTLADGKGKWWEGYDPRLLYGIDLREYKGVEKNAHEDWTPAPAGIFINHVEYAKWYTTQWALRMMDVVKNYDPDFIYTDGTDQGPFTGNGTGTGIKTNAMPLVMADFYNRTLQRRGKVNTFSIVKFRDKTNGTVNTEEFGVPANIKTDQPWIAEAPVGDWFYEPGFTYDSGMMIRYIVEAIARDGNAALCISILPDGSLDEGSIKMLKEVGVWMRRNEEAVYGSHAWTIPGEGEQVNGKLKMLPGGKLNRTHAEFKFDPQDFRFTVGKNGALYAFCMTVPAPGAQLKIKSVGSDAKYLNKPVKTVKLLGYDKKLRWIQEADGLKITCPAKMPFGTSVVFKIE
;
A
#
# COMPACT_ATOMS: atom_id res chain seq x y z
N MET A 1 41.45 -52.73 12.50
CA MET A 1 40.97 -51.34 12.57
C MET A 1 39.68 -51.21 11.74
N ARG A 2 38.52 -51.28 12.41
CA ARG A 2 37.21 -51.15 11.76
C ARG A 2 36.83 -49.66 11.75
N LYS A 3 36.66 -49.09 10.56
CA LYS A 3 36.11 -47.72 10.38
C LYS A 3 34.58 -47.77 10.52
N ILE A 4 34.06 -47.11 11.55
CA ILE A 4 32.64 -46.91 11.74
C ILE A 4 32.25 -45.68 10.90
N LEU A 5 31.39 -45.90 9.91
CA LEU A 5 30.76 -44.83 9.09
C LEU A 5 29.49 -44.39 9.82
N ILE A 6 29.52 -43.20 10.41
CA ILE A 6 28.32 -42.58 10.98
C ILE A 6 27.59 -41.85 9.83
N VAL A 7 26.46 -42.43 9.40
CA VAL A 7 25.53 -41.77 8.47
C VAL A 7 24.58 -40.92 9.30
N LEU A 8 24.74 -39.59 9.19
CA LEU A 8 23.80 -38.64 9.76
C LEU A 8 22.56 -38.58 8.85
N PHE A 9 21.46 -39.17 9.31
CA PHE A 9 20.15 -38.93 8.70
C PHE A 9 19.66 -37.53 9.10
N VAL A 10 19.75 -36.58 8.21
CA VAL A 10 19.01 -35.31 8.32
C VAL A 10 17.57 -35.59 7.89
N ALA A 11 16.68 -35.71 8.87
CA ALA A 11 15.25 -35.76 8.61
C ALA A 11 14.78 -34.37 8.13
N ILE A 12 14.64 -34.22 6.84
CA ILE A 12 13.92 -33.09 6.26
C ILE A 12 12.43 -33.34 6.57
N GLN A 13 11.93 -32.69 7.61
CA GLN A 13 10.49 -32.58 7.80
C GLN A 13 9.94 -31.69 6.68
N THR A 14 9.45 -32.30 5.62
CA THR A 14 8.54 -31.67 4.68
C THR A 14 7.25 -31.39 5.43
N ILE A 15 7.06 -30.13 5.83
CA ILE A 15 5.75 -29.64 6.27
C ILE A 15 4.86 -29.65 5.03
N THR A 16 4.13 -30.73 4.86
CA THR A 16 3.00 -30.78 3.94
C THR A 16 1.92 -29.83 4.51
N PHE A 17 1.78 -28.67 3.89
CA PHE A 17 0.60 -27.84 4.09
C PHE A 17 -0.60 -28.68 3.61
N GLY A 18 -1.38 -29.20 4.56
CA GLY A 18 -2.65 -29.82 4.26
C GLY A 18 -3.55 -28.78 3.55
N GLN A 19 -3.95 -29.07 2.33
CA GLN A 19 -5.02 -28.33 1.69
C GLN A 19 -6.24 -28.41 2.60
N LEU A 20 -6.72 -27.26 3.10
CA LEU A 20 -8.01 -27.19 3.77
C LEU A 20 -9.06 -27.69 2.77
N THR A 21 -9.65 -28.83 3.06
CA THR A 21 -10.71 -29.40 2.23
C THR A 21 -12.00 -28.62 2.44
N GLY A 22 -12.92 -28.64 1.49
CA GLY A 22 -14.17 -27.85 1.54
C GLY A 22 -15.10 -28.09 2.74
N SER A 23 -14.77 -29.03 3.64
CA SER A 23 -15.41 -29.26 4.95
C SER A 23 -15.01 -28.24 6.03
N ASP A 24 -13.92 -27.48 5.82
CA ASP A 24 -13.40 -26.54 6.81
C ASP A 24 -14.04 -25.13 6.72
N LYS A 25 -15.08 -24.98 5.94
CA LYS A 25 -15.85 -23.72 5.77
C LYS A 25 -16.34 -23.11 7.08
N THR A 26 -16.50 -23.92 8.12
CA THR A 26 -17.02 -23.55 9.44
C THR A 26 -15.97 -23.46 10.53
N GLN A 27 -14.71 -23.84 10.26
CA GLN A 27 -13.64 -23.84 11.26
C GLN A 27 -12.77 -22.59 11.16
N SER A 28 -13.40 -21.43 11.34
CA SER A 28 -12.65 -20.25 11.72
C SER A 28 -12.13 -20.44 13.15
N LEU A 29 -10.84 -20.21 13.38
CA LEU A 29 -10.27 -20.15 14.72
C LEU A 29 -10.68 -18.86 15.47
N LEU A 30 -11.55 -18.06 14.87
CA LEU A 30 -12.11 -16.87 15.50
C LEU A 30 -13.11 -17.25 16.59
N PRO A 31 -13.20 -16.41 17.64
CA PRO A 31 -14.33 -16.47 18.55
C PRO A 31 -15.65 -16.38 17.77
N PRO A 32 -16.75 -16.95 18.29
CA PRO A 32 -18.07 -16.81 17.69
C PRO A 32 -18.40 -15.34 17.42
N PHE A 33 -19.07 -15.10 16.29
CA PHE A 33 -19.58 -13.76 15.99
C PHE A 33 -20.54 -13.33 17.11
N PRO A 34 -20.36 -12.16 17.73
CA PRO A 34 -21.16 -11.76 18.89
C PRO A 34 -22.61 -11.46 18.50
N ASP A 35 -23.52 -11.67 19.44
CA ASP A 35 -24.87 -11.18 19.32
C ASP A 35 -24.86 -9.65 19.34
N VAL A 36 -25.24 -9.05 18.22
CA VAL A 36 -25.34 -7.60 18.09
C VAL A 36 -26.81 -7.21 18.24
N PRO A 37 -27.15 -6.36 19.22
CA PRO A 37 -28.53 -5.90 19.38
C PRO A 37 -29.01 -5.20 18.11
N ALA A 38 -30.17 -5.62 17.61
CA ALA A 38 -30.71 -5.18 16.32
C ALA A 38 -31.02 -3.67 16.24
N LYS A 39 -31.17 -2.99 17.37
CA LYS A 39 -31.47 -1.55 17.45
C LYS A 39 -31.03 -0.99 18.80
N GLN A 40 -30.04 -0.13 18.78
CA GLN A 40 -29.83 0.79 19.90
C GLN A 40 -29.81 2.21 19.34
N PRO A 41 -30.67 3.13 19.82
CA PRO A 41 -30.58 4.53 19.44
C PRO A 41 -29.23 5.04 19.92
N LEU A 42 -28.44 5.62 19.02
CA LEU A 42 -27.28 6.41 19.40
C LEU A 42 -27.80 7.61 20.19
N ASN A 43 -27.60 7.58 21.47
CA ASN A 43 -27.48 8.82 22.19
C ASN A 43 -26.22 9.49 21.64
N SER A 44 -26.35 10.72 21.12
CA SER A 44 -25.20 11.54 20.76
C SER A 44 -24.34 11.72 22.02
N VAL A 45 -23.35 10.88 22.18
CA VAL A 45 -22.36 11.04 23.24
C VAL A 45 -21.46 12.15 22.75
N GLU A 46 -21.40 13.25 23.46
CA GLU A 46 -20.33 14.21 23.28
C GLU A 46 -19.02 13.46 23.53
N MET A 47 -18.27 13.27 22.46
CA MET A 47 -17.02 12.55 22.54
C MET A 47 -15.98 13.45 23.20
N GLY A 48 -15.54 13.05 24.37
CA GLY A 48 -14.41 13.65 25.06
C GLY A 48 -13.08 13.39 24.34
N ASP A 49 -11.98 13.77 24.96
CA ASP A 49 -10.64 13.47 24.48
C ASP A 49 -10.48 11.94 24.34
N TRP A 50 -10.13 11.45 23.14
CA TRP A 50 -9.91 10.03 22.84
C TRP A 50 -8.93 9.36 23.82
N LYS A 51 -7.99 10.13 24.40
CA LYS A 51 -7.05 9.63 25.41
C LYS A 51 -7.76 9.07 26.65
N THR A 52 -8.96 9.56 26.93
CA THR A 52 -9.78 9.14 28.08
C THR A 52 -10.71 7.96 27.75
N PHE A 53 -10.77 7.51 26.49
CA PHE A 53 -11.63 6.38 26.12
C PHE A 53 -11.20 5.11 26.83
N PRO A 54 -12.17 4.25 27.21
CA PRO A 54 -11.84 2.95 27.78
C PRO A 54 -11.01 2.13 26.79
N GLU A 55 -9.92 1.57 27.30
CA GLU A 55 -9.05 0.69 26.53
C GLU A 55 -9.45 -0.76 26.74
N ILE A 56 -9.72 -1.47 25.65
CA ILE A 56 -9.93 -2.91 25.64
C ILE A 56 -8.60 -3.57 25.34
N LYS A 57 -8.04 -4.27 26.32
CA LYS A 57 -6.87 -5.11 26.13
C LYS A 57 -7.30 -6.44 25.53
N LEU A 58 -6.71 -6.77 24.40
CA LEU A 58 -6.93 -8.04 23.73
C LEU A 58 -6.02 -9.11 24.36
N ASP A 59 -6.61 -10.24 24.73
CA ASP A 59 -5.89 -11.40 25.25
C ASP A 59 -5.50 -12.34 24.08
N ILE A 60 -4.51 -11.90 23.29
CA ILE A 60 -3.97 -12.66 22.17
C ILE A 60 -2.52 -12.96 22.47
N PRO A 61 -2.11 -14.25 22.49
CA PRO A 61 -0.73 -14.62 22.72
C PRO A 61 0.17 -14.15 21.56
N ILE A 62 1.27 -13.51 21.90
CA ILE A 62 2.30 -13.07 20.96
C ILE A 62 3.55 -13.94 21.09
N ALA A 63 4.43 -13.89 20.09
CA ALA A 63 5.74 -14.51 20.16
C ALA A 63 6.56 -13.91 21.32
N SER A 64 7.24 -14.74 22.07
CA SER A 64 8.12 -14.31 23.17
C SER A 64 9.30 -13.47 22.63
N GLY A 65 9.70 -12.44 23.38
CA GLY A 65 10.83 -11.59 23.01
C GLY A 65 10.88 -10.31 23.83
N GLN A 66 11.64 -9.34 23.35
CA GLN A 66 11.84 -8.07 24.06
C GLN A 66 10.74 -7.03 23.82
N PHE A 67 9.86 -7.26 22.82
CA PHE A 67 8.79 -6.35 22.51
C PHE A 67 7.52 -6.78 23.23
N GLU A 68 7.06 -5.92 24.13
CA GLU A 68 5.75 -6.02 24.79
C GLU A 68 4.70 -5.33 23.93
N PRO A 69 3.39 -5.69 24.04
CA PRO A 69 2.31 -5.15 23.20
C PRO A 69 1.89 -3.72 23.61
N THR A 70 2.86 -2.82 23.69
CA THR A 70 2.70 -1.41 24.02
C THR A 70 3.56 -0.53 23.13
N TRP A 71 3.09 0.67 22.83
CA TRP A 71 3.86 1.64 22.04
C TRP A 71 5.20 1.99 22.70
N GLU A 72 5.20 2.12 24.01
CA GLU A 72 6.40 2.39 24.81
C GLU A 72 7.49 1.33 24.60
N SER A 73 7.12 0.05 24.66
CA SER A 73 8.05 -1.05 24.43
C SER A 73 8.56 -1.06 23.00
N ILE A 74 7.70 -0.80 22.03
CA ILE A 74 8.07 -0.75 20.61
C ILE A 74 9.06 0.39 20.37
N GLU A 75 8.75 1.60 20.80
CA GLU A 75 9.61 2.77 20.64
C GLU A 75 10.99 2.61 21.28
N LYS A 76 11.03 2.01 22.47
CA LYS A 76 12.26 1.78 23.22
C LYS A 76 13.16 0.73 22.58
N ASN A 77 12.58 -0.34 22.07
CA ASN A 77 13.33 -1.54 21.66
C ASN A 77 13.56 -1.61 20.14
N TYR A 78 12.88 -0.79 19.33
CA TYR A 78 13.08 -0.81 17.88
C TYR A 78 14.43 -0.22 17.50
N PRO A 79 15.27 -0.96 16.74
CA PRO A 79 16.66 -0.53 16.45
C PRO A 79 16.77 0.57 15.37
N GLY A 80 15.66 1.02 14.81
CA GLY A 80 15.60 1.88 13.64
C GLY A 80 15.27 1.12 12.36
N GLU A 81 14.96 1.85 11.31
CA GLU A 81 14.64 1.27 10.01
C GLU A 81 15.81 0.48 9.42
N PRO A 82 15.53 -0.61 8.69
CA PRO A 82 16.58 -1.41 8.09
C PRO A 82 17.29 -0.62 6.96
N ALA A 83 18.62 -0.76 6.89
CA ALA A 83 19.44 -0.07 5.89
C ALA A 83 18.97 -0.32 4.45
N TRP A 84 18.43 -1.51 4.16
CA TRP A 84 17.92 -1.84 2.84
C TRP A 84 16.79 -0.91 2.37
N LEU A 85 15.95 -0.38 3.28
CA LEU A 85 14.89 0.55 2.92
C LEU A 85 15.48 1.87 2.39
N ARG A 86 16.49 2.44 3.08
CA ARG A 86 17.18 3.65 2.59
C ARG A 86 17.87 3.43 1.25
N GLU A 87 18.34 2.22 1.00
CA GLU A 87 19.04 1.88 -0.24
C GLU A 87 18.10 1.60 -1.41
N ALA A 88 16.90 1.09 -1.14
CA ALA A 88 15.96 0.60 -2.15
C ALA A 88 15.40 1.70 -3.05
N LYS A 89 15.03 2.83 -2.49
CA LYS A 89 14.51 4.05 -3.16
C LYS A 89 13.24 3.86 -4.00
N PHE A 90 13.01 2.70 -4.59
CA PHE A 90 11.86 2.44 -5.45
C PHE A 90 11.30 1.04 -5.24
N GLY A 91 9.98 0.97 -5.09
CA GLY A 91 9.17 -0.23 -5.02
C GLY A 91 7.90 -0.13 -5.85
N ILE A 92 7.25 -1.26 -6.04
CA ILE A 92 5.93 -1.35 -6.67
C ILE A 92 4.91 -1.77 -5.62
N TRP A 93 3.77 -1.11 -5.64
CA TRP A 93 2.60 -1.52 -4.89
C TRP A 93 1.66 -2.32 -5.80
N VAL A 94 1.21 -3.46 -5.32
CA VAL A 94 0.26 -4.31 -6.02
C VAL A 94 -1.06 -4.29 -5.27
N HIS A 95 -1.98 -3.41 -5.70
CA HIS A 95 -3.39 -3.48 -5.35
C HIS A 95 -4.07 -4.39 -6.35
N PHE A 96 -4.39 -5.60 -5.93
CA PHE A 96 -5.03 -6.57 -6.80
C PHE A 96 -5.90 -7.53 -6.00
N GLY A 97 -7.14 -7.67 -6.42
CA GLY A 97 -8.13 -8.50 -5.78
C GLY A 97 -9.44 -8.46 -6.56
N PRO A 98 -10.53 -9.05 -6.02
CA PRO A 98 -11.81 -9.15 -6.73
C PRO A 98 -12.45 -7.79 -7.04
N GLN A 99 -12.05 -6.70 -6.41
CA GLN A 99 -12.49 -5.35 -6.81
C GLN A 99 -12.10 -5.01 -8.26
N SER A 100 -11.00 -5.58 -8.79
CA SER A 100 -10.63 -5.40 -10.19
C SER A 100 -11.68 -5.91 -11.18
N ALA A 101 -12.51 -6.88 -10.78
CA ALA A 101 -13.56 -7.45 -11.62
C ALA A 101 -14.62 -6.45 -12.08
N GLY A 102 -14.78 -5.36 -11.34
CA GLY A 102 -15.70 -4.27 -11.71
C GLY A 102 -15.18 -3.35 -12.81
N GLU A 103 -13.88 -3.34 -13.08
CA GLU A 103 -13.21 -2.39 -13.99
C GLU A 103 -13.69 -0.94 -13.76
N SER A 104 -13.82 -0.57 -12.49
CA SER A 104 -14.39 0.71 -12.05
C SER A 104 -13.50 1.41 -11.01
N GLY A 105 -12.22 1.07 -11.00
CA GLY A 105 -11.25 1.64 -10.10
C GLY A 105 -11.44 1.21 -8.64
N ASP A 106 -10.96 2.06 -7.75
CA ASP A 106 -11.03 1.82 -6.32
C ASP A 106 -12.47 1.87 -5.78
N TRP A 107 -12.71 1.07 -4.75
CA TRP A 107 -14.00 0.98 -4.04
C TRP A 107 -15.18 0.41 -4.86
N TYR A 108 -14.92 -0.31 -5.94
CA TYR A 108 -15.97 -0.98 -6.69
C TYR A 108 -16.93 -1.77 -5.79
N ALA A 109 -16.40 -2.57 -4.86
CA ALA A 109 -17.21 -3.42 -3.98
C ALA A 109 -18.21 -2.63 -3.10
N ARG A 110 -17.86 -1.40 -2.69
CA ARG A 110 -18.77 -0.48 -2.00
C ARG A 110 -19.74 0.19 -2.96
N ASN A 111 -19.21 0.66 -4.10
CA ASN A 111 -19.93 1.53 -5.02
C ASN A 111 -20.92 0.77 -5.91
N LEU A 112 -20.80 -0.56 -6.03
CA LEU A 112 -21.78 -1.38 -6.73
C LEU A 112 -23.17 -1.37 -6.05
N TYR A 113 -23.25 -0.93 -4.78
CA TYR A 113 -24.49 -0.75 -4.02
C TYR A 113 -25.00 0.70 -4.01
N LYS A 114 -24.47 1.56 -4.86
CA LYS A 114 -24.83 2.99 -4.94
C LYS A 114 -25.33 3.32 -6.35
N SER A 115 -26.64 3.41 -6.54
CA SER A 115 -27.28 3.53 -7.86
C SER A 115 -26.86 4.76 -8.68
N ASP A 116 -26.32 5.80 -8.04
CA ASP A 116 -25.76 6.99 -8.69
C ASP A 116 -24.37 6.79 -9.27
N LYS A 117 -23.65 5.73 -8.89
CA LYS A 117 -22.25 5.49 -9.28
C LYS A 117 -22.10 4.71 -10.58
N VAL A 118 -20.97 4.98 -11.27
CA VAL A 118 -20.60 4.25 -12.48
C VAL A 118 -20.39 2.75 -12.16
N ALA A 119 -19.81 2.43 -11.01
CA ALA A 119 -19.61 1.06 -10.55
C ALA A 119 -20.92 0.25 -10.46
N TYR A 120 -22.02 0.86 -9.98
CA TYR A 120 -23.34 0.22 -9.97
C TYR A 120 -23.84 -0.08 -11.39
N LYS A 121 -23.73 0.90 -12.30
CA LYS A 121 -24.14 0.73 -13.71
C LYS A 121 -23.33 -0.35 -14.42
N ASN A 122 -22.03 -0.39 -14.18
CA ASN A 122 -21.15 -1.42 -14.70
C ASN A 122 -21.50 -2.80 -14.11
N HIS A 123 -21.82 -2.85 -12.82
CA HIS A 123 -22.22 -4.09 -12.14
C HIS A 123 -23.55 -4.62 -12.70
N LEU A 124 -24.57 -3.77 -12.85
CA LEU A 124 -25.84 -4.15 -13.49
C LEU A 124 -25.62 -4.79 -14.86
N LYS A 125 -24.77 -4.18 -15.68
CA LYS A 125 -24.50 -4.67 -17.04
C LYS A 125 -23.76 -6.01 -17.05
N ARG A 126 -22.86 -6.26 -16.11
CA ARG A 126 -21.97 -7.44 -16.10
C ARG A 126 -22.55 -8.60 -15.33
N TYR A 127 -23.17 -8.33 -14.20
CA TYR A 127 -23.54 -9.33 -13.21
C TYR A 127 -25.04 -9.36 -12.92
N GLY A 128 -25.75 -8.26 -13.09
CA GLY A 128 -27.14 -8.11 -12.71
C GLY A 128 -27.34 -7.22 -11.49
N HIS A 129 -28.55 -7.25 -10.92
CA HIS A 129 -28.90 -6.37 -9.82
C HIS A 129 -28.26 -6.81 -8.48
N PRO A 130 -27.71 -5.88 -7.65
CA PRO A 130 -27.02 -6.23 -6.40
C PRO A 130 -27.86 -6.97 -5.35
N SER A 131 -29.20 -6.94 -5.44
CA SER A 131 -30.07 -7.75 -4.58
C SER A 131 -30.12 -9.23 -5.00
N GLU A 132 -29.64 -9.58 -6.19
CA GLU A 132 -29.65 -10.94 -6.72
C GLU A 132 -28.22 -11.46 -6.88
N VAL A 133 -27.33 -10.60 -7.37
CA VAL A 133 -25.91 -10.88 -7.58
C VAL A 133 -25.12 -9.77 -6.91
N GLY A 134 -24.78 -9.93 -5.65
CA GLY A 134 -23.99 -8.97 -4.89
C GLY A 134 -22.49 -9.28 -4.94
N TYR A 135 -21.74 -8.64 -4.05
CA TYR A 135 -20.29 -8.79 -4.07
C TYR A 135 -19.80 -10.21 -3.76
N LYS A 136 -20.51 -10.97 -2.91
CA LYS A 136 -20.13 -12.37 -2.64
C LYS A 136 -20.16 -13.23 -3.90
N GLU A 137 -21.07 -12.97 -4.86
CA GLU A 137 -21.09 -13.65 -6.16
C GLU A 137 -19.88 -13.23 -7.02
N VAL A 138 -19.49 -11.96 -6.96
CA VAL A 138 -18.25 -11.48 -7.63
C VAL A 138 -17.05 -12.24 -7.06
N LEU A 139 -16.96 -12.45 -5.74
CA LEU A 139 -15.89 -13.24 -5.12
C LEU A 139 -15.85 -14.68 -5.66
N ARG A 140 -17.01 -15.32 -5.82
CA ARG A 140 -17.12 -16.67 -6.38
C ARG A 140 -16.58 -16.75 -7.81
N ASP A 141 -16.96 -15.77 -8.62
CA ASP A 141 -16.72 -15.77 -10.06
C ASP A 141 -15.36 -15.19 -10.45
N TRP A 142 -14.73 -14.43 -9.55
CA TRP A 142 -13.41 -13.87 -9.79
C TRP A 142 -12.34 -14.96 -9.85
N ASN A 143 -11.72 -15.10 -11.02
CA ASN A 143 -10.68 -16.09 -11.26
C ASN A 143 -9.59 -15.53 -12.20
N PRO A 144 -8.51 -14.97 -11.65
CA PRO A 144 -7.42 -14.37 -12.42
C PRO A 144 -6.49 -15.45 -13.00
N THR A 145 -6.95 -16.12 -14.06
CA THR A 145 -6.25 -17.27 -14.67
C THR A 145 -4.89 -16.93 -15.28
N LYS A 146 -4.67 -15.65 -15.63
CA LYS A 146 -3.39 -15.17 -16.18
C LYS A 146 -2.44 -14.63 -15.11
N LEU A 147 -2.86 -14.55 -13.85
CA LEU A 147 -2.01 -14.08 -12.77
C LEU A 147 -0.80 -15.00 -12.58
N ASN A 148 0.37 -14.44 -12.82
CA ASN A 148 1.65 -15.11 -12.62
C ASN A 148 2.58 -14.23 -11.80
N PRO A 149 2.58 -14.34 -10.45
CA PRO A 149 3.41 -13.54 -9.57
C PRO A 149 4.91 -13.60 -9.91
N ALA A 150 5.43 -14.75 -10.33
CA ALA A 150 6.84 -14.87 -10.69
C ALA A 150 7.20 -14.01 -11.92
N ALA A 151 6.37 -14.05 -12.98
CA ALA A 151 6.58 -13.23 -14.17
C ALA A 151 6.43 -11.74 -13.88
N LEU A 152 5.42 -11.35 -13.09
CA LEU A 152 5.20 -9.96 -12.71
C LEU A 152 6.33 -9.42 -11.82
N THR A 153 6.78 -10.18 -10.83
CA THR A 153 7.92 -9.79 -9.98
C THR A 153 9.17 -9.53 -10.82
N LYS A 154 9.42 -10.36 -11.83
CA LYS A 154 10.54 -10.14 -12.76
C LYS A 154 10.38 -8.84 -13.55
N ILE A 155 9.19 -8.56 -14.08
CA ILE A 155 8.89 -7.31 -14.80
C ILE A 155 9.13 -6.10 -13.89
N TYR A 156 8.67 -6.14 -12.65
CA TYR A 156 8.84 -5.07 -11.68
C TYR A 156 10.31 -4.86 -11.27
N LYS A 157 11.04 -5.96 -11.07
CA LYS A 157 12.49 -5.90 -10.83
C LYS A 157 13.25 -5.32 -12.03
N ASP A 158 12.91 -5.73 -13.23
CA ASP A 158 13.51 -5.21 -14.47
C ASP A 158 13.19 -3.72 -14.68
N ALA A 159 12.05 -3.25 -14.16
CA ALA A 159 11.72 -1.81 -14.10
C ALA A 159 12.52 -1.05 -13.04
N GLY A 160 13.25 -1.74 -12.16
CA GLY A 160 14.13 -1.14 -11.14
C GLY A 160 13.58 -1.20 -9.72
N ALA A 161 12.43 -1.80 -9.49
CA ALA A 161 11.92 -1.97 -8.12
C ALA A 161 12.81 -2.87 -7.28
N ARG A 162 12.91 -2.57 -5.97
CA ARG A 162 13.69 -3.32 -4.99
C ARG A 162 12.82 -3.96 -3.91
N PHE A 163 11.59 -3.52 -3.77
CA PHE A 163 10.60 -4.09 -2.86
C PHE A 163 9.21 -4.09 -3.51
N LEU A 164 8.38 -5.01 -3.07
CA LEU A 164 6.97 -5.06 -3.44
C LEU A 164 6.09 -4.93 -2.19
N MET A 165 5.06 -4.11 -2.29
CA MET A 165 3.97 -3.98 -1.33
C MET A 165 2.77 -4.72 -1.90
N ILE A 166 2.42 -5.88 -1.33
CA ILE A 166 1.35 -6.74 -1.86
C ILE A 166 0.12 -6.61 -0.99
N GLN A 167 -1.01 -6.27 -1.58
CA GLN A 167 -2.27 -6.28 -0.86
C GLN A 167 -2.59 -7.68 -0.35
N GLY A 168 -2.75 -7.82 0.97
CA GLY A 168 -3.25 -9.04 1.60
C GLY A 168 -4.77 -9.05 1.67
N VAL A 169 -5.35 -7.95 2.14
CA VAL A 169 -6.78 -7.71 2.21
C VAL A 169 -7.06 -6.23 1.99
N HIS A 170 -8.15 -5.91 1.29
CA HIS A 170 -8.64 -4.54 1.14
C HIS A 170 -9.87 -4.30 2.02
N HIS A 171 -10.52 -3.13 1.89
CA HIS A 171 -11.77 -2.81 2.61
C HIS A 171 -12.91 -3.80 2.31
N ASP A 172 -12.81 -4.52 1.19
CA ASP A 172 -13.76 -5.56 0.78
C ASP A 172 -13.74 -6.82 1.65
N ASN A 173 -12.80 -6.88 2.60
CA ASN A 173 -12.71 -7.94 3.62
C ASN A 173 -12.47 -9.35 3.07
N TYR A 174 -11.85 -9.46 1.91
CA TYR A 174 -11.52 -10.75 1.29
C TYR A 174 -10.02 -11.03 1.36
N ASP A 175 -9.63 -12.09 2.08
CA ASP A 175 -8.23 -12.45 2.28
C ASP A 175 -7.62 -13.10 1.05
N LEU A 176 -6.45 -12.59 0.60
CA LEU A 176 -5.75 -13.14 -0.55
C LEU A 176 -4.73 -14.25 -0.20
N TRP A 177 -4.87 -14.85 0.97
CA TRP A 177 -4.05 -15.96 1.45
C TRP A 177 -4.89 -17.09 2.02
N ASN A 178 -4.23 -18.21 2.37
CA ASN A 178 -4.85 -19.32 3.09
C ASN A 178 -5.08 -18.93 4.56
N SER A 179 -6.07 -18.08 4.80
CA SER A 179 -6.38 -17.54 6.12
C SER A 179 -6.97 -18.60 7.04
N HIS A 180 -6.40 -18.74 8.25
CA HIS A 180 -6.92 -19.61 9.30
C HIS A 180 -8.08 -18.97 10.08
N TYR A 181 -8.25 -17.68 9.95
CA TYR A 181 -9.20 -16.89 10.75
C TYR A 181 -10.38 -16.36 9.95
N HIS A 182 -10.28 -16.32 8.63
CA HIS A 182 -11.33 -15.73 7.80
C HIS A 182 -11.71 -16.66 6.65
N PRO A 183 -12.96 -17.18 6.61
CA PRO A 183 -13.37 -18.15 5.60
C PRO A 183 -13.55 -17.55 4.21
N TRP A 184 -13.79 -16.23 4.12
CA TRP A 184 -13.90 -15.50 2.85
C TRP A 184 -12.51 -15.16 2.34
N ASN A 185 -11.84 -16.15 1.74
CA ASN A 185 -10.46 -16.03 1.27
C ASN A 185 -10.24 -16.71 -0.09
N SER A 186 -9.14 -16.38 -0.73
CA SER A 186 -8.79 -16.81 -2.10
C SER A 186 -8.53 -18.30 -2.26
N VAL A 187 -8.33 -19.03 -1.18
CA VAL A 187 -8.21 -20.50 -1.20
C VAL A 187 -9.57 -21.17 -1.14
N ASN A 188 -10.51 -20.59 -0.38
CA ASN A 188 -11.85 -21.15 -0.19
C ASN A 188 -12.83 -20.73 -1.27
N ILE A 189 -12.71 -19.53 -1.83
CA ILE A 189 -13.66 -18.93 -2.78
C ILE A 189 -12.88 -18.32 -3.94
N GLY A 190 -13.44 -18.29 -5.13
CA GLY A 190 -12.81 -17.72 -6.30
C GLY A 190 -11.63 -18.54 -6.82
N PRO A 191 -10.39 -18.01 -6.88
CA PRO A 191 -9.28 -18.62 -7.62
C PRO A 191 -8.76 -19.93 -7.04
N LYS A 192 -9.10 -20.27 -5.80
CA LYS A 192 -8.59 -21.46 -5.10
C LYS A 192 -7.05 -21.49 -4.99
N ARG A 193 -6.46 -20.32 -4.74
CA ARG A 193 -5.01 -20.10 -4.71
C ARG A 193 -4.61 -19.29 -3.47
N ASP A 194 -3.45 -19.61 -2.91
CA ASP A 194 -2.79 -18.79 -1.88
C ASP A 194 -1.95 -17.71 -2.58
N LEU A 195 -2.58 -16.58 -2.92
CA LEU A 195 -1.95 -15.53 -3.71
C LEU A 195 -0.80 -14.87 -2.95
N ILE A 196 -0.93 -14.64 -1.64
CA ILE A 196 0.15 -14.06 -0.83
C ILE A 196 1.35 -15.01 -0.76
N GLY A 197 1.12 -16.32 -0.59
CA GLY A 197 2.18 -17.32 -0.62
C GLY A 197 2.91 -17.36 -1.97
N GLU A 198 2.19 -17.23 -3.08
CA GLU A 198 2.78 -17.16 -4.42
C GLU A 198 3.65 -15.91 -4.60
N TRP A 199 3.19 -14.72 -4.17
CA TRP A 199 3.97 -13.48 -4.22
C TRP A 199 5.21 -13.55 -3.32
N ALA A 200 5.07 -14.06 -2.09
CA ALA A 200 6.19 -14.23 -1.17
C ALA A 200 7.29 -15.11 -1.78
N LYS A 201 6.90 -16.23 -2.42
CA LYS A 201 7.81 -17.11 -3.14
C LYS A 201 8.51 -16.41 -4.31
N ALA A 202 7.74 -15.65 -5.09
CA ALA A 202 8.26 -14.92 -6.25
C ALA A 202 9.27 -13.85 -5.84
N CYS A 203 8.96 -13.03 -4.82
CA CYS A 203 9.86 -12.00 -4.31
C CYS A 203 11.18 -12.60 -3.81
N ARG A 204 11.13 -13.68 -3.04
CA ARG A 204 12.33 -14.36 -2.54
C ARG A 204 13.19 -14.93 -3.66
N ALA A 205 12.57 -15.53 -4.68
CA ALA A 205 13.29 -16.07 -5.84
C ALA A 205 14.05 -14.99 -6.61
N GLU A 206 13.52 -13.76 -6.63
CA GLU A 206 14.14 -12.61 -7.29
C GLU A 206 15.02 -11.77 -6.36
N GLY A 207 15.13 -12.12 -5.06
CA GLY A 207 15.89 -11.34 -4.08
C GLY A 207 15.29 -9.95 -3.81
N MET A 208 13.97 -9.80 -3.95
CA MET A 208 13.25 -8.58 -3.65
C MET A 208 12.65 -8.64 -2.24
N HIS A 209 12.60 -7.49 -1.57
CA HIS A 209 11.91 -7.38 -0.29
C HIS A 209 10.40 -7.46 -0.50
N PHE A 210 9.74 -8.17 0.41
CA PHE A 210 8.32 -8.51 0.35
C PHE A 210 7.58 -7.92 1.54
N GLY A 211 6.60 -7.06 1.29
CA GLY A 211 5.69 -6.56 2.30
C GLY A 211 4.24 -6.89 2.00
N VAL A 212 3.41 -6.95 3.03
CA VAL A 212 1.97 -7.18 2.92
C VAL A 212 1.20 -5.99 3.46
N THR A 213 0.22 -5.53 2.70
CA THR A 213 -0.62 -4.39 3.06
C THR A 213 -2.03 -4.85 3.44
N PHE A 214 -2.56 -4.22 4.48
CA PHE A 214 -3.86 -4.52 5.06
C PHE A 214 -4.70 -3.25 5.09
N HIS A 215 -5.95 -3.33 4.64
CA HIS A 215 -6.87 -2.20 4.52
C HIS A 215 -8.22 -2.49 5.18
N HIS A 216 -8.30 -3.50 6.04
CA HIS A 216 -9.55 -3.91 6.66
C HIS A 216 -9.86 -3.22 7.99
N GLU A 217 -9.12 -2.14 8.32
CA GLU A 217 -9.41 -1.29 9.48
C GLU A 217 -10.77 -0.61 9.38
N TYR A 218 -11.19 -0.27 8.15
CA TYR A 218 -12.44 0.43 7.88
C TYR A 218 -13.60 -0.49 7.51
N THR A 219 -13.36 -1.78 7.30
CA THR A 219 -14.36 -2.72 6.78
C THR A 219 -15.64 -2.74 7.61
N TRP A 220 -15.54 -2.63 8.93
CA TRP A 220 -16.68 -2.58 9.84
C TRP A 220 -17.66 -1.42 9.55
N TRP A 221 -17.21 -0.37 8.90
CA TRP A 221 -17.97 0.80 8.49
C TRP A 221 -18.20 0.86 6.97
N TRP A 222 -17.26 0.40 6.21
CA TRP A 222 -17.18 0.56 4.77
C TRP A 222 -18.33 -0.11 4.01
N TRP A 223 -18.84 -1.22 4.54
CA TRP A 223 -19.90 -2.02 3.95
C TRP A 223 -21.32 -1.50 4.19
N GLN A 224 -21.53 -0.35 4.81
CA GLN A 224 -22.89 0.12 5.14
C GLN A 224 -23.78 0.29 3.90
N THR A 225 -23.22 0.50 2.72
CA THR A 225 -23.97 0.54 1.45
C THR A 225 -24.62 -0.80 1.09
N ALA A 226 -23.98 -1.93 1.41
CA ALA A 226 -24.50 -3.27 1.13
C ALA A 226 -25.77 -3.64 1.93
N PHE A 227 -26.03 -2.92 3.02
CA PHE A 227 -27.27 -3.10 3.81
C PHE A 227 -28.46 -2.32 3.25
N GLY A 228 -28.26 -1.53 2.19
CA GLY A 228 -29.24 -0.68 1.56
C GLY A 228 -30.19 -1.40 0.62
N SER A 229 -30.84 -0.60 -0.21
CA SER A 229 -31.72 -0.99 -1.31
C SER A 229 -31.79 0.17 -2.29
N ASP A 230 -32.24 -0.08 -3.51
CA ASP A 230 -32.56 0.99 -4.45
C ASP A 230 -33.67 1.89 -3.93
N LYS A 231 -33.56 3.19 -4.21
CA LYS A 231 -34.56 4.21 -3.89
C LYS A 231 -35.63 4.34 -4.97
N ASP A 232 -35.32 3.91 -6.19
CA ASP A 232 -36.12 4.06 -7.39
C ASP A 232 -36.12 2.79 -8.25
N GLY A 233 -36.95 2.73 -9.29
CA GLY A 233 -37.01 1.65 -10.28
C GLY A 233 -37.73 0.40 -9.81
N ASP A 234 -37.66 -0.66 -10.65
CA ASP A 234 -38.42 -1.91 -10.45
C ASP A 234 -37.97 -2.72 -9.23
N LYS A 235 -36.75 -2.50 -8.75
CA LYS A 235 -36.17 -3.16 -7.56
C LYS A 235 -36.19 -2.28 -6.32
N LYS A 236 -36.93 -1.16 -6.34
CA LYS A 236 -37.07 -0.25 -5.21
C LYS A 236 -37.40 -0.97 -3.90
N GLY A 237 -36.62 -0.71 -2.88
CA GLY A 237 -36.83 -1.26 -1.53
C GLY A 237 -36.47 -2.72 -1.34
N ILE A 238 -36.03 -3.44 -2.40
CA ILE A 238 -35.52 -4.80 -2.26
C ILE A 238 -34.14 -4.75 -1.62
N PRO A 239 -33.93 -5.36 -0.44
CA PRO A 239 -32.65 -5.30 0.25
C PRO A 239 -31.51 -5.89 -0.58
N TYR A 240 -30.35 -5.28 -0.48
CA TYR A 240 -29.11 -5.86 -0.96
C TYR A 240 -28.62 -6.99 -0.03
N ASP A 241 -27.54 -7.65 -0.40
CA ASP A 241 -27.08 -8.89 0.22
C ASP A 241 -26.33 -8.72 1.56
N GLY A 242 -26.03 -7.50 2.00
CA GLY A 242 -25.46 -7.24 3.33
C GLY A 242 -26.37 -7.66 4.49
N LYS A 243 -27.67 -7.78 4.26
CA LYS A 243 -28.65 -8.24 5.28
C LYS A 243 -28.78 -9.75 5.40
N LEU A 244 -28.11 -10.50 4.54
CA LEU A 244 -28.14 -11.96 4.57
C LEU A 244 -27.47 -12.52 5.83
N THR A 245 -27.98 -13.63 6.32
CA THR A 245 -27.49 -14.36 7.47
C THR A 245 -26.98 -15.74 7.07
N LEU A 246 -26.31 -16.45 7.96
CA LEU A 246 -25.87 -17.82 7.74
C LEU A 246 -27.02 -18.75 7.30
N ALA A 247 -28.22 -18.54 7.88
CA ALA A 247 -29.42 -19.37 7.58
C ALA A 247 -29.88 -19.21 6.12
N ASP A 248 -29.72 -18.03 5.53
CA ASP A 248 -30.08 -17.76 4.14
C ASP A 248 -29.21 -18.50 3.12
N GLY A 249 -28.08 -19.05 3.57
CA GLY A 249 -27.15 -19.84 2.76
C GLY A 249 -27.61 -21.28 2.49
N LYS A 250 -28.61 -21.77 3.20
CA LYS A 250 -29.05 -23.16 3.07
C LYS A 250 -29.43 -23.51 1.63
N GLY A 251 -28.78 -24.53 1.08
CA GLY A 251 -28.97 -24.97 -0.31
C GLY A 251 -28.33 -24.07 -1.37
N LYS A 252 -27.58 -23.02 -0.97
CA LYS A 252 -26.86 -22.13 -1.89
C LYS A 252 -25.37 -22.45 -1.92
N TRP A 253 -24.66 -21.91 -2.92
CA TRP A 253 -23.23 -22.13 -3.09
C TRP A 253 -22.40 -21.69 -1.88
N TRP A 254 -22.89 -20.74 -1.10
CA TRP A 254 -22.24 -20.20 0.10
C TRP A 254 -22.78 -20.79 1.41
N GLU A 255 -23.47 -21.94 1.35
CA GLU A 255 -23.88 -22.65 2.57
C GLU A 255 -22.67 -22.93 3.47
N GLY A 256 -22.80 -22.56 4.74
CA GLY A 256 -21.73 -22.64 5.73
C GLY A 256 -20.81 -21.40 5.81
N TYR A 257 -20.93 -20.44 4.90
CA TYR A 257 -20.25 -19.15 4.98
C TYR A 257 -21.19 -18.10 5.58
N ASP A 258 -20.80 -17.52 6.71
CA ASP A 258 -21.57 -16.45 7.34
C ASP A 258 -21.31 -15.11 6.63
N PRO A 259 -22.30 -14.47 5.99
CA PRO A 259 -22.12 -13.18 5.33
C PRO A 259 -21.72 -12.05 6.28
N ARG A 260 -22.03 -12.16 7.59
CA ARG A 260 -21.64 -11.16 8.59
C ARG A 260 -20.11 -11.08 8.75
N LEU A 261 -19.39 -12.18 8.48
CA LEU A 261 -17.94 -12.16 8.46
C LEU A 261 -17.39 -11.31 7.30
N LEU A 262 -18.12 -11.22 6.19
CA LEU A 262 -17.74 -10.39 5.04
C LEU A 262 -18.21 -8.95 5.21
N TYR A 263 -19.49 -8.73 5.49
CA TYR A 263 -20.16 -7.41 5.46
C TYR A 263 -20.20 -6.69 6.81
N GLY A 264 -19.94 -7.38 7.91
CA GLY A 264 -20.09 -6.81 9.26
C GLY A 264 -21.54 -6.73 9.71
N ILE A 265 -21.90 -5.64 10.38
CA ILE A 265 -23.22 -5.39 10.95
C ILE A 265 -23.87 -4.14 10.36
N ASP A 266 -25.22 -4.10 10.36
CA ASP A 266 -25.99 -2.94 9.90
C ASP A 266 -25.95 -1.82 10.96
N LEU A 267 -25.26 -0.74 10.64
CA LEU A 267 -25.13 0.43 11.51
C LEU A 267 -25.96 1.64 11.05
N ARG A 268 -26.78 1.50 9.99
CA ARG A 268 -27.47 2.62 9.32
C ARG A 268 -28.59 3.22 10.14
N GLU A 269 -29.12 2.49 11.11
CA GLU A 269 -30.17 3.01 12.00
C GLU A 269 -29.63 3.98 13.06
N TYR A 270 -28.32 4.16 13.14
CA TYR A 270 -27.71 5.13 14.01
C TYR A 270 -27.83 6.55 13.47
N LYS A 271 -28.16 7.50 14.33
CA LYS A 271 -28.31 8.91 13.96
C LYS A 271 -27.04 9.43 13.27
N GLY A 272 -27.18 9.93 12.04
CA GLY A 272 -26.09 10.41 11.21
C GLY A 272 -25.47 9.37 10.29
N VAL A 273 -25.73 8.08 10.45
CA VAL A 273 -25.18 7.02 9.60
C VAL A 273 -25.84 7.00 8.23
N GLU A 274 -27.15 7.19 8.14
CA GLU A 274 -27.85 7.19 6.84
C GLU A 274 -27.24 8.19 5.86
N LYS A 275 -26.92 9.39 6.32
CA LYS A 275 -26.27 10.40 5.51
C LYS A 275 -24.91 9.91 5.02
N ASN A 276 -24.15 9.29 5.89
CA ASN A 276 -22.78 8.87 5.66
C ASN A 276 -22.66 7.60 4.82
N ALA A 277 -23.65 6.70 4.88
CA ALA A 277 -23.67 5.48 4.06
C ALA A 277 -23.72 5.76 2.54
N HIS A 278 -24.11 6.96 2.16
CA HIS A 278 -24.24 7.37 0.76
C HIS A 278 -23.13 8.33 0.28
N GLU A 279 -22.32 8.85 1.19
CA GLU A 279 -21.21 9.76 0.84
C GLU A 279 -19.93 8.96 0.53
N ASP A 280 -19.05 9.50 -0.29
CA ASP A 280 -17.86 8.77 -0.76
C ASP A 280 -16.85 8.54 0.34
N TRP A 281 -16.66 9.52 1.20
CA TRP A 281 -15.79 9.41 2.37
C TRP A 281 -16.39 10.19 3.53
N THR A 282 -16.81 9.49 4.56
CA THR A 282 -17.27 10.11 5.80
C THR A 282 -16.75 9.32 6.98
N PRO A 283 -16.16 9.98 7.97
CA PRO A 283 -15.78 9.34 9.23
C PRO A 283 -16.99 8.64 9.86
N ALA A 284 -16.75 7.53 10.51
CA ALA A 284 -17.78 6.88 11.31
C ALA A 284 -18.35 7.87 12.34
N PRO A 285 -19.65 7.79 12.67
CA PRO A 285 -20.23 8.59 13.72
C PRO A 285 -19.48 8.41 15.04
N ALA A 286 -19.28 9.54 15.73
CA ALA A 286 -18.63 9.53 17.02
C ALA A 286 -19.31 8.58 18.02
N GLY A 287 -18.52 7.79 18.72
CA GLY A 287 -18.99 6.91 19.79
C GLY A 287 -19.76 5.68 19.36
N ILE A 288 -19.74 5.32 18.06
CA ILE A 288 -20.54 4.22 17.53
C ILE A 288 -20.32 2.89 18.26
N PHE A 289 -19.12 2.61 18.73
CA PHE A 289 -18.82 1.36 19.43
C PHE A 289 -19.09 1.39 20.95
N ILE A 290 -19.46 2.52 21.53
CA ILE A 290 -19.84 2.56 22.96
C ILE A 290 -20.98 1.58 23.24
N ASN A 291 -21.92 1.45 22.30
CA ASN A 291 -23.06 0.53 22.40
C ASN A 291 -22.81 -0.85 21.78
N HIS A 292 -21.62 -1.08 21.20
CA HIS A 292 -21.26 -2.33 20.53
C HIS A 292 -19.86 -2.82 20.94
N VAL A 293 -19.55 -2.74 22.23
CA VAL A 293 -18.21 -3.08 22.76
C VAL A 293 -17.80 -4.51 22.41
N GLU A 294 -18.72 -5.48 22.50
CA GLU A 294 -18.42 -6.86 22.19
C GLU A 294 -18.12 -7.06 20.70
N TYR A 295 -18.85 -6.37 19.82
CA TYR A 295 -18.55 -6.40 18.39
C TYR A 295 -17.19 -5.73 18.08
N ALA A 296 -16.91 -4.60 18.70
CA ALA A 296 -15.62 -3.92 18.52
C ALA A 296 -14.44 -4.77 19.02
N LYS A 297 -14.60 -5.43 20.17
CA LYS A 297 -13.61 -6.38 20.69
C LYS A 297 -13.41 -7.56 19.75
N TRP A 298 -14.50 -8.15 19.28
CA TRP A 298 -14.44 -9.23 18.31
C TRP A 298 -13.75 -8.79 17.01
N TYR A 299 -14.15 -7.63 16.47
CA TYR A 299 -13.62 -7.11 15.22
C TYR A 299 -12.12 -6.82 15.31
N THR A 300 -11.67 -6.17 16.38
CA THR A 300 -10.24 -5.90 16.57
C THR A 300 -9.43 -7.18 16.83
N THR A 301 -10.03 -8.17 17.47
CA THR A 301 -9.41 -9.49 17.66
C THR A 301 -9.18 -10.19 16.33
N GLN A 302 -10.20 -10.27 15.47
CA GLN A 302 -10.07 -10.89 14.16
C GLN A 302 -9.08 -10.14 13.26
N TRP A 303 -9.08 -8.81 13.32
CA TRP A 303 -8.14 -7.97 12.59
C TRP A 303 -6.69 -8.29 12.98
N ALA A 304 -6.39 -8.31 14.27
CA ALA A 304 -5.06 -8.61 14.76
C ALA A 304 -4.61 -10.05 14.40
N LEU A 305 -5.48 -11.04 14.62
CA LEU A 305 -5.18 -12.44 14.32
C LEU A 305 -4.91 -12.68 12.84
N ARG A 306 -5.62 -12.01 11.94
CA ARG A 306 -5.41 -12.13 10.48
C ARG A 306 -4.06 -11.56 10.06
N MET A 307 -3.64 -10.43 10.60
CA MET A 307 -2.31 -9.88 10.34
C MET A 307 -1.20 -10.79 10.90
N MET A 308 -1.38 -11.28 12.13
CA MET A 308 -0.43 -12.19 12.77
C MET A 308 -0.33 -13.53 12.01
N ASP A 309 -1.42 -13.99 11.39
CA ASP A 309 -1.44 -15.17 10.52
C ASP A 309 -0.49 -15.00 9.32
N VAL A 310 -0.55 -13.85 8.66
CA VAL A 310 0.37 -13.51 7.57
C VAL A 310 1.82 -13.41 8.04
N VAL A 311 2.06 -12.73 9.15
CA VAL A 311 3.41 -12.61 9.75
C VAL A 311 3.98 -13.99 10.09
N LYS A 312 3.16 -14.87 10.67
CA LYS A 312 3.54 -16.23 11.04
C LYS A 312 3.88 -17.10 9.85
N ASN A 313 3.07 -17.05 8.79
CA ASN A 313 3.15 -18.02 7.70
C ASN A 313 4.04 -17.56 6.53
N TYR A 314 4.16 -16.25 6.30
CA TYR A 314 4.85 -15.73 5.11
C TYR A 314 6.11 -14.90 5.41
N ASP A 315 6.41 -14.58 6.68
CA ASP A 315 7.63 -13.86 7.12
C ASP A 315 7.93 -12.62 6.26
N PRO A 316 7.04 -11.62 6.20
CA PRO A 316 7.26 -10.44 5.39
C PRO A 316 8.41 -9.58 5.93
N ASP A 317 9.02 -8.76 5.05
CA ASP A 317 10.04 -7.78 5.44
C ASP A 317 9.40 -6.52 6.05
N PHE A 318 8.13 -6.27 5.73
CA PHE A 318 7.35 -5.21 6.35
C PHE A 318 5.85 -5.49 6.24
N ILE A 319 5.10 -4.84 7.12
CA ILE A 319 3.64 -4.82 7.11
C ILE A 319 3.16 -3.37 7.00
N TYR A 320 2.00 -3.18 6.40
CA TYR A 320 1.36 -1.89 6.23
C TYR A 320 -0.09 -1.97 6.67
N THR A 321 -0.55 -0.97 7.41
CA THR A 321 -1.95 -0.79 7.73
C THR A 321 -2.44 0.55 7.18
N ASP A 322 -3.59 0.54 6.51
CA ASP A 322 -4.26 1.74 6.00
C ASP A 322 -5.08 2.46 7.09
N GLY A 323 -4.79 2.11 8.36
CA GLY A 323 -5.49 2.63 9.52
C GLY A 323 -5.22 4.10 9.76
N THR A 324 -6.25 4.78 10.25
CA THR A 324 -6.10 6.11 10.85
C THR A 324 -6.03 5.99 12.36
N ASP A 325 -5.60 7.07 12.98
CA ASP A 325 -5.72 7.26 14.43
C ASP A 325 -7.19 7.26 14.93
N GLN A 326 -8.15 7.12 14.01
CA GLN A 326 -9.59 7.16 14.30
C GLN A 326 -10.24 5.77 14.41
N GLY A 327 -9.50 4.71 14.16
CA GLY A 327 -10.00 3.33 14.29
C GLY A 327 -9.78 2.77 15.69
N PRO A 328 -10.58 1.80 16.14
CA PRO A 328 -10.41 1.15 17.45
C PRO A 328 -9.10 0.35 17.56
N PHE A 329 -8.38 0.17 16.48
CA PHE A 329 -7.20 -0.69 16.37
C PHE A 329 -5.89 0.03 16.65
N THR A 330 -5.81 1.33 16.35
CA THR A 330 -4.55 2.08 16.39
C THR A 330 -4.23 2.67 17.76
N GLY A 331 -5.20 2.66 18.65
CA GLY A 331 -5.08 3.28 19.98
C GLY A 331 -5.36 4.80 20.00
N ASN A 332 -5.69 5.39 18.83
CA ASN A 332 -5.97 6.83 18.67
C ASN A 332 -7.40 7.07 18.19
N GLY A 333 -8.37 6.39 18.73
CA GLY A 333 -9.74 6.42 18.24
C GLY A 333 -10.49 7.72 18.53
N THR A 334 -10.31 8.74 17.69
CA THR A 334 -11.22 9.89 17.72
C THR A 334 -12.54 9.51 17.08
N GLY A 335 -13.53 9.11 17.73
CA GLY A 335 -14.84 8.90 17.13
C GLY A 335 -15.49 7.57 17.40
N THR A 336 -14.74 6.51 17.63
CA THR A 336 -15.33 5.19 17.88
C THR A 336 -15.79 4.98 19.32
N GLY A 337 -15.25 5.75 20.27
CA GLY A 337 -15.61 5.70 21.68
C GLY A 337 -14.86 4.67 22.50
N ILE A 338 -14.04 3.86 21.88
CA ILE A 338 -13.15 2.88 22.52
C ILE A 338 -11.82 2.83 21.79
N LYS A 339 -10.81 2.37 22.48
CA LYS A 339 -9.49 2.06 21.91
C LYS A 339 -9.06 0.65 22.30
N THR A 340 -8.18 0.07 21.55
CA THR A 340 -7.62 -1.26 21.82
C THR A 340 -6.09 -1.24 21.67
N ASN A 341 -5.43 -2.26 22.22
CA ASN A 341 -3.99 -2.48 22.03
C ASN A 341 -3.68 -3.36 20.80
N ALA A 342 -4.59 -3.48 19.84
CA ALA A 342 -4.44 -4.39 18.70
C ALA A 342 -3.18 -4.11 17.87
N MET A 343 -2.93 -2.84 17.50
CA MET A 343 -1.77 -2.51 16.65
C MET A 343 -0.43 -2.74 17.36
N PRO A 344 -0.18 -2.24 18.57
CA PRO A 344 1.06 -2.56 19.27
C PRO A 344 1.22 -4.06 19.54
N LEU A 345 0.13 -4.81 19.70
CA LEU A 345 0.16 -6.26 19.85
C LEU A 345 0.66 -6.94 18.56
N VAL A 346 0.11 -6.57 17.41
CA VAL A 346 0.57 -7.08 16.11
C VAL A 346 2.04 -6.73 15.86
N MET A 347 2.45 -5.49 16.15
CA MET A 347 3.83 -5.06 15.95
C MET A 347 4.80 -5.79 16.88
N ALA A 348 4.44 -5.99 18.14
CA ALA A 348 5.25 -6.75 19.07
C ALA A 348 5.44 -8.21 18.62
N ASP A 349 4.37 -8.87 18.19
CA ASP A 349 4.44 -10.22 17.60
C ASP A 349 5.34 -10.25 16.37
N PHE A 350 5.19 -9.29 15.46
CA PHE A 350 5.98 -9.20 14.24
C PHE A 350 7.46 -9.03 14.52
N TYR A 351 7.85 -8.11 15.39
CA TYR A 351 9.25 -7.85 15.70
C TYR A 351 9.88 -8.97 16.53
N ASN A 352 9.15 -9.56 17.46
CA ASN A 352 9.62 -10.73 18.19
C ASN A 352 9.84 -11.94 17.27
N ARG A 353 8.92 -12.24 16.35
CA ARG A 353 9.11 -13.31 15.35
C ARG A 353 10.28 -13.02 14.42
N THR A 354 10.43 -11.77 13.98
CA THR A 354 11.59 -11.39 13.17
C THR A 354 12.89 -11.62 13.93
N LEU A 355 12.97 -11.21 15.18
CA LEU A 355 14.15 -11.42 16.02
C LEU A 355 14.45 -12.90 16.20
N GLN A 356 13.43 -13.73 16.47
CA GLN A 356 13.58 -15.19 16.59
C GLN A 356 14.08 -15.85 15.31
N ARG A 357 13.57 -15.44 14.16
CA ARG A 357 13.87 -16.07 12.86
C ARG A 357 15.18 -15.58 12.25
N ARG A 358 15.47 -14.29 12.41
CA ARG A 358 16.57 -13.62 11.69
C ARG A 358 17.72 -13.18 12.60
N GLY A 359 17.57 -13.35 13.93
CA GLY A 359 18.56 -12.93 14.93
C GLY A 359 18.69 -11.41 15.10
N LYS A 360 17.92 -10.63 14.32
CA LYS A 360 17.86 -9.17 14.37
C LYS A 360 16.53 -8.67 13.83
N VAL A 361 16.09 -7.49 14.27
CA VAL A 361 14.94 -6.79 13.67
C VAL A 361 15.44 -6.00 12.46
N ASN A 362 15.22 -6.53 11.28
CA ASN A 362 15.53 -5.91 9.98
C ASN A 362 14.28 -5.70 9.13
N THR A 363 13.18 -5.47 9.81
CA THR A 363 11.82 -5.28 9.30
C THR A 363 11.25 -3.97 9.82
N PHE A 364 10.17 -3.50 9.25
CA PHE A 364 9.46 -2.32 9.72
C PHE A 364 7.95 -2.47 9.56
N SER A 365 7.20 -1.61 10.24
CA SER A 365 5.75 -1.49 10.11
C SER A 365 5.38 -0.09 9.61
N ILE A 366 4.40 -0.01 8.74
CA ILE A 366 3.74 1.25 8.36
C ILE A 366 2.38 1.27 9.04
N VAL A 367 2.15 2.32 9.84
CA VAL A 367 0.83 2.63 10.39
C VAL A 367 0.46 3.99 9.82
N LYS A 368 -0.39 4.00 8.79
CA LYS A 368 -0.74 5.21 8.05
C LYS A 368 -1.39 6.23 8.97
N PHE A 369 -1.07 7.51 8.76
CA PHE A 369 -1.55 8.66 9.53
C PHE A 369 -1.20 8.67 11.02
N ARG A 370 -0.32 7.77 11.47
CA ARG A 370 0.20 7.85 12.82
C ARG A 370 1.28 8.93 12.90
N ASP A 371 1.25 9.68 14.00
CA ASP A 371 2.33 10.60 14.35
C ASP A 371 3.66 9.89 14.46
N LYS A 372 4.74 10.64 14.31
CA LYS A 372 6.11 10.13 14.42
C LYS A 372 6.28 9.26 15.65
N THR A 373 6.58 7.99 15.42
CA THR A 373 6.79 6.97 16.46
C THR A 373 7.98 6.11 16.04
N ASN A 374 8.98 5.95 16.91
CA ASN A 374 10.03 4.98 16.66
C ASN A 374 9.42 3.58 16.53
N GLY A 375 9.80 2.84 15.50
CA GLY A 375 9.21 1.53 15.17
C GLY A 375 8.23 1.56 14.01
N THR A 376 7.93 2.75 13.46
CA THR A 376 7.09 2.90 12.27
C THR A 376 7.80 3.67 11.18
N VAL A 377 7.45 3.40 9.91
CA VAL A 377 7.80 4.17 8.73
C VAL A 377 6.56 4.95 8.29
N ASN A 378 6.71 6.20 7.91
CA ASN A 378 5.60 7.03 7.45
C ASN A 378 5.32 6.84 5.97
N THR A 379 4.10 7.20 5.56
CA THR A 379 3.74 7.35 4.15
C THR A 379 3.29 8.77 3.83
N GLU A 380 3.47 9.13 2.57
CA GLU A 380 2.93 10.35 1.96
C GLU A 380 2.09 9.91 0.75
N GLU A 381 0.79 9.83 0.96
CA GLU A 381 -0.13 9.41 -0.10
C GLU A 381 -0.37 10.55 -1.08
N PHE A 382 -0.30 10.25 -2.38
CA PHE A 382 -0.54 11.16 -3.49
C PHE A 382 0.40 12.36 -3.60
N GLY A 383 1.51 12.37 -2.90
CA GLY A 383 2.41 13.51 -2.93
C GLY A 383 3.79 13.23 -2.34
N VAL A 384 4.48 14.31 -2.09
CA VAL A 384 5.76 14.32 -1.37
C VAL A 384 5.77 15.51 -0.41
N PRO A 385 6.57 15.47 0.68
CA PRO A 385 6.73 16.61 1.57
C PRO A 385 7.27 17.83 0.81
N ALA A 386 6.91 19.04 1.24
CA ALA A 386 7.46 20.27 0.66
C ALA A 386 8.99 20.36 0.84
N ASN A 387 9.46 19.94 2.02
CA ASN A 387 10.86 20.00 2.42
C ASN A 387 11.49 18.61 2.50
N ILE A 388 12.81 18.57 2.61
CA ILE A 388 13.56 17.36 2.95
C ILE A 388 13.11 16.86 4.32
N LYS A 389 12.83 15.56 4.43
CA LYS A 389 12.34 14.89 5.65
C LYS A 389 13.28 13.73 5.98
N THR A 390 14.22 13.99 6.89
CA THR A 390 15.26 13.02 7.29
C THR A 390 15.06 12.49 8.72
N ASP A 391 14.14 13.08 9.45
CA ASP A 391 13.88 12.79 10.86
C ASP A 391 13.16 11.46 11.08
N GLN A 392 12.50 10.94 10.05
CA GLN A 392 11.85 9.64 10.01
C GLN A 392 11.85 9.11 8.56
N PRO A 393 12.10 7.81 8.35
CA PRO A 393 11.98 7.20 7.03
C PRO A 393 10.53 7.26 6.55
N TRP A 394 10.35 7.44 5.24
CA TRP A 394 9.03 7.56 4.65
C TRP A 394 8.98 7.04 3.22
N ILE A 395 7.78 6.71 2.76
CA ILE A 395 7.50 6.21 1.41
C ILE A 395 6.41 7.09 0.80
N ALA A 396 6.69 7.66 -0.37
CA ALA A 396 5.68 8.28 -1.21
C ALA A 396 4.88 7.20 -1.93
N GLU A 397 3.57 7.28 -1.90
CA GLU A 397 2.70 6.28 -2.51
C GLU A 397 1.62 6.91 -3.39
N ALA A 398 1.44 6.35 -4.58
CA ALA A 398 0.42 6.80 -5.52
C ALA A 398 0.11 5.73 -6.56
N PRO A 399 -1.12 5.68 -7.11
CA PRO A 399 -1.43 4.83 -8.24
C PRO A 399 -1.02 5.49 -9.57
N VAL A 400 -0.47 4.69 -10.46
CA VAL A 400 -0.36 5.03 -11.88
C VAL A 400 -1.65 4.58 -12.55
N GLY A 401 -2.57 5.51 -12.74
CA GLY A 401 -3.96 5.21 -13.08
C GLY A 401 -4.85 5.31 -11.85
N ASP A 402 -5.43 4.22 -11.42
CA ASP A 402 -6.16 4.11 -10.16
C ASP A 402 -5.59 2.96 -9.31
N TRP A 403 -5.98 2.84 -8.03
CA TRP A 403 -5.54 1.76 -7.15
C TRP A 403 -5.92 0.38 -7.70
N PHE A 404 -7.17 0.20 -8.12
CA PHE A 404 -7.61 -0.96 -8.88
C PHE A 404 -7.80 -0.60 -10.35
N TYR A 405 -7.82 -1.61 -11.22
CA TYR A 405 -7.94 -1.40 -12.65
C TYR A 405 -9.24 -0.67 -13.04
N GLU A 406 -9.04 0.39 -13.79
CA GLU A 406 -10.08 1.14 -14.51
C GLU A 406 -9.55 1.42 -15.92
N PRO A 407 -10.31 1.18 -16.99
CA PRO A 407 -9.84 1.44 -18.34
C PRO A 407 -9.75 2.94 -18.65
N GLY A 408 -8.96 3.30 -19.65
CA GLY A 408 -8.91 4.67 -20.19
C GLY A 408 -7.76 5.53 -19.67
N PHE A 409 -6.79 4.96 -18.95
CA PHE A 409 -5.56 5.67 -18.57
C PHE A 409 -4.51 5.60 -19.67
N THR A 410 -3.76 6.71 -19.81
CA THR A 410 -2.53 6.76 -20.59
C THR A 410 -1.34 6.65 -19.64
N TYR A 411 -0.46 5.71 -19.88
CA TYR A 411 0.71 5.47 -19.04
C TYR A 411 1.93 6.18 -19.60
N ASP A 412 2.56 7.02 -18.78
CA ASP A 412 3.73 7.82 -19.11
C ASP A 412 4.90 7.50 -18.17
N SER A 413 5.97 6.93 -18.73
CA SER A 413 7.19 6.63 -18.01
C SER A 413 7.84 7.86 -17.37
N GLY A 414 7.71 9.03 -17.99
CA GLY A 414 8.22 10.28 -17.46
C GLY A 414 7.53 10.71 -16.17
N MET A 415 6.23 10.49 -16.05
CA MET A 415 5.51 10.77 -14.79
C MET A 415 6.03 9.91 -13.66
N MET A 416 6.17 8.61 -13.90
CA MET A 416 6.68 7.67 -12.92
C MET A 416 8.11 8.01 -12.48
N ILE A 417 8.99 8.31 -13.44
CA ILE A 417 10.38 8.72 -13.16
C ILE A 417 10.42 9.99 -12.33
N ARG A 418 9.65 11.02 -12.71
CA ARG A 418 9.62 12.29 -11.98
C ARG A 418 9.10 12.12 -10.55
N TYR A 419 8.10 11.27 -10.33
CA TYR A 419 7.60 10.99 -8.99
C TYR A 419 8.66 10.31 -8.11
N ILE A 420 9.39 9.33 -8.66
CA ILE A 420 10.54 8.70 -7.98
C ILE A 420 11.59 9.75 -7.61
N VAL A 421 11.94 10.61 -8.56
CA VAL A 421 12.96 11.67 -8.35
C VAL A 421 12.52 12.67 -7.27
N GLU A 422 11.23 13.06 -7.26
CA GLU A 422 10.69 13.94 -6.21
C GLU A 422 10.79 13.32 -4.82
N ALA A 423 10.51 12.03 -4.69
CA ALA A 423 10.59 11.33 -3.41
C ALA A 423 12.06 11.24 -2.93
N ILE A 424 12.98 10.77 -3.78
CA ILE A 424 14.38 10.55 -3.38
C ILE A 424 15.13 11.85 -3.11
N ALA A 425 14.79 12.93 -3.80
CA ALA A 425 15.36 14.26 -3.55
C ALA A 425 14.99 14.83 -2.17
N ARG A 426 13.94 14.27 -1.53
CA ARG A 426 13.51 14.64 -0.18
C ARG A 426 13.82 13.57 0.86
N ASP A 427 14.74 12.66 0.54
CA ASP A 427 15.21 11.53 1.36
C ASP A 427 14.20 10.40 1.57
N GLY A 428 13.17 10.32 0.74
CA GLY A 428 12.16 9.27 0.78
C GLY A 428 12.45 8.10 -0.16
N ASN A 429 11.46 7.20 -0.17
CA ASN A 429 11.31 6.14 -1.16
C ASN A 429 10.02 6.39 -1.94
N ALA A 430 9.87 5.79 -3.13
CA ALA A 430 8.61 5.79 -3.87
C ALA A 430 8.08 4.37 -4.01
N ALA A 431 6.77 4.19 -3.77
CA ALA A 431 6.05 2.95 -4.07
C ALA A 431 4.86 3.30 -4.98
N LEU A 432 4.93 2.90 -6.24
CA LEU A 432 3.91 3.21 -7.22
C LEU A 432 3.03 2.00 -7.50
N CYS A 433 1.71 2.18 -7.38
CA CYS A 433 0.77 1.13 -7.69
C CYS A 433 0.60 0.99 -9.20
N ILE A 434 0.79 -0.22 -9.68
CA ILE A 434 0.54 -0.62 -11.08
C ILE A 434 -0.68 -1.53 -11.09
N SER A 435 -1.77 -1.02 -11.63
CA SER A 435 -3.03 -1.76 -11.69
C SER A 435 -2.90 -3.02 -12.56
N ILE A 436 -3.46 -4.12 -12.08
CA ILE A 436 -3.52 -5.42 -12.75
C ILE A 436 -4.94 -5.64 -13.27
N LEU A 437 -5.08 -6.13 -14.50
CA LEU A 437 -6.38 -6.44 -15.11
C LEU A 437 -7.11 -7.54 -14.34
N PRO A 438 -8.44 -7.63 -14.44
CA PRO A 438 -9.23 -8.64 -13.72
C PRO A 438 -8.76 -10.08 -13.95
N ASP A 439 -8.22 -10.39 -15.10
CA ASP A 439 -7.70 -11.71 -15.46
C ASP A 439 -6.28 -12.01 -14.91
N GLY A 440 -5.65 -11.03 -14.25
CA GLY A 440 -4.32 -11.15 -13.65
C GLY A 440 -3.16 -10.74 -14.55
N SER A 441 -3.40 -10.26 -15.77
CA SER A 441 -2.37 -9.72 -16.67
C SER A 441 -2.15 -8.22 -16.47
N LEU A 442 -1.05 -7.69 -17.01
CA LEU A 442 -0.86 -6.24 -17.19
C LEU A 442 -1.32 -5.84 -18.60
N ASP A 443 -1.85 -4.63 -18.74
CA ASP A 443 -2.08 -4.07 -20.05
C ASP A 443 -0.77 -3.70 -20.77
N GLU A 444 -0.84 -3.56 -22.10
CA GLU A 444 0.33 -3.28 -22.94
C GLU A 444 0.99 -1.93 -22.63
N GLY A 445 0.17 -0.93 -22.23
CA GLY A 445 0.66 0.39 -21.85
C GLY A 445 1.51 0.34 -20.57
N SER A 446 1.06 -0.40 -19.56
CA SER A 446 1.80 -0.65 -18.33
C SER A 446 3.12 -1.37 -18.60
N ILE A 447 3.09 -2.40 -19.43
CA ILE A 447 4.30 -3.16 -19.79
C ILE A 447 5.32 -2.26 -20.51
N LYS A 448 4.87 -1.45 -21.46
CA LYS A 448 5.72 -0.50 -22.18
C LYS A 448 6.34 0.52 -21.22
N MET A 449 5.52 1.15 -20.40
CA MET A 449 5.95 2.12 -19.38
C MET A 449 7.01 1.53 -18.46
N LEU A 450 6.79 0.36 -17.89
CA LEU A 450 7.73 -0.32 -16.99
C LEU A 450 9.06 -0.63 -17.66
N LYS A 451 9.06 -1.05 -18.94
CA LYS A 451 10.28 -1.25 -19.73
C LYS A 451 11.08 0.04 -19.89
N GLU A 452 10.42 1.14 -20.20
CA GLU A 452 11.06 2.45 -20.37
C GLU A 452 11.66 2.96 -19.06
N VAL A 453 10.91 2.83 -17.94
CA VAL A 453 11.39 3.14 -16.59
C VAL A 453 12.63 2.31 -16.27
N GLY A 454 12.62 1.01 -16.55
CA GLY A 454 13.76 0.12 -16.32
C GLY A 454 15.02 0.52 -17.10
N VAL A 455 14.86 0.98 -18.33
CA VAL A 455 15.99 1.51 -19.12
C VAL A 455 16.59 2.75 -18.44
N TRP A 456 15.74 3.67 -18.00
CA TRP A 456 16.18 4.89 -17.31
C TRP A 456 16.83 4.57 -15.96
N MET A 457 16.23 3.70 -15.15
CA MET A 457 16.74 3.30 -13.83
C MET A 457 18.15 2.68 -13.91
N ARG A 458 18.36 1.75 -14.83
CA ARG A 458 19.68 1.12 -15.01
C ARG A 458 20.78 2.11 -15.39
N ARG A 459 20.46 3.14 -16.17
CA ARG A 459 21.44 4.14 -16.62
C ARG A 459 21.73 5.19 -15.57
N ASN A 460 20.82 5.39 -14.61
CA ASN A 460 20.94 6.40 -13.58
C ASN A 460 21.04 5.78 -12.18
N GLU A 461 21.36 4.50 -12.06
CA GLU A 461 21.34 3.75 -10.80
C GLU A 461 22.20 4.38 -9.70
N GLU A 462 23.38 4.93 -10.04
CA GLU A 462 24.30 5.57 -9.09
C GLU A 462 23.73 6.87 -8.48
N ALA A 463 22.77 7.50 -9.17
CA ALA A 463 22.09 8.69 -8.71
C ALA A 463 20.84 8.36 -7.85
N VAL A 464 20.34 7.14 -7.96
CA VAL A 464 19.09 6.70 -7.33
C VAL A 464 19.33 5.82 -6.12
N TYR A 465 19.94 4.62 -6.31
CA TYR A 465 20.02 3.64 -5.23
C TYR A 465 21.04 4.01 -4.16
N GLY A 466 20.57 3.99 -2.89
CA GLY A 466 21.41 4.37 -1.76
C GLY A 466 21.84 5.83 -1.74
N SER A 467 21.20 6.67 -2.56
CA SER A 467 21.38 8.12 -2.49
C SER A 467 20.67 8.68 -1.24
N HIS A 468 21.06 9.88 -0.87
CA HIS A 468 20.38 10.68 0.15
C HIS A 468 20.11 12.09 -0.39
N ALA A 469 19.24 12.83 0.29
CA ALA A 469 18.95 14.22 -0.07
C ALA A 469 20.21 15.07 0.04
N TRP A 470 20.31 16.07 -0.83
CA TRP A 470 21.31 17.14 -0.69
C TRP A 470 20.83 18.19 0.33
N THR A 471 21.51 19.33 0.41
CA THR A 471 21.15 20.45 1.30
C THR A 471 19.78 21.06 0.97
N ILE A 472 19.40 21.00 -0.29
CA ILE A 472 18.08 21.43 -0.81
C ILE A 472 17.51 20.36 -1.73
N PRO A 473 16.18 20.20 -1.81
CA PRO A 473 15.58 19.16 -2.63
C PRO A 473 15.69 19.46 -4.13
N GLY A 474 15.84 20.72 -4.50
CA GLY A 474 15.90 21.13 -5.90
C GLY A 474 15.90 22.65 -6.06
N GLU A 475 15.81 23.08 -7.31
CA GLU A 475 15.58 24.47 -7.72
C GLU A 475 14.64 24.53 -8.93
N GLY A 476 14.14 25.74 -9.25
CA GLY A 476 13.17 26.00 -10.29
C GLY A 476 11.76 26.33 -9.72
N GLU A 477 10.83 26.66 -10.58
CA GLU A 477 9.49 27.11 -10.17
C GLU A 477 8.66 25.99 -9.52
N GLN A 478 8.89 24.74 -9.94
CA GLN A 478 8.11 23.58 -9.50
C GLN A 478 8.69 22.88 -8.23
N VAL A 479 9.70 23.45 -7.60
CA VAL A 479 10.37 22.81 -6.45
C VAL A 479 9.55 22.82 -5.16
N ASN A 480 8.63 23.77 -5.00
CA ASN A 480 7.95 24.06 -3.74
C ASN A 480 6.72 23.17 -3.46
N GLY A 481 6.77 21.91 -3.85
CA GLY A 481 5.79 20.91 -3.38
C GLY A 481 4.34 21.11 -3.82
N LYS A 482 4.09 21.88 -4.86
CA LYS A 482 2.76 21.99 -5.48
C LYS A 482 2.39 20.75 -6.31
N LEU A 483 3.16 19.69 -6.22
CA LEU A 483 2.77 18.35 -6.65
C LEU A 483 1.66 17.81 -5.73
N LYS A 484 0.65 18.64 -5.45
CA LYS A 484 -0.59 18.13 -4.88
C LYS A 484 -1.32 17.43 -6.00
N MET A 485 -1.53 16.15 -5.83
CA MET A 485 -2.40 15.41 -6.74
C MET A 485 -3.76 16.08 -6.79
N LEU A 486 -4.36 16.13 -7.97
CA LEU A 486 -5.73 16.59 -8.13
C LEU A 486 -6.69 15.73 -7.31
N PRO A 487 -7.85 16.26 -6.89
CA PRO A 487 -8.88 15.47 -6.26
C PRO A 487 -9.16 14.17 -7.05
N GLY A 488 -9.04 13.03 -6.40
CA GLY A 488 -9.18 11.71 -7.04
C GLY A 488 -7.85 10.97 -7.25
N GLY A 489 -6.72 11.51 -6.77
CA GLY A 489 -5.49 10.75 -6.52
C GLY A 489 -4.79 10.10 -7.72
N LYS A 490 -5.07 10.52 -8.95
CA LYS A 490 -4.60 9.84 -10.15
C LYS A 490 -3.35 10.50 -10.73
N LEU A 491 -2.19 9.86 -10.58
CA LEU A 491 -0.89 10.39 -10.98
C LEU A 491 -0.85 10.91 -12.42
N ASN A 492 -1.50 10.21 -13.35
CA ASN A 492 -1.56 10.60 -14.76
C ASN A 492 -2.22 11.96 -14.99
N ARG A 493 -3.26 12.29 -14.25
CA ARG A 493 -3.96 13.57 -14.39
C ARG A 493 -3.15 14.70 -13.82
N THR A 494 -2.46 14.46 -12.72
CA THR A 494 -1.69 15.48 -12.00
C THR A 494 -0.44 15.89 -12.77
N HIS A 495 0.35 14.91 -13.22
CA HIS A 495 1.62 15.18 -13.90
C HIS A 495 1.44 15.68 -15.33
N ALA A 496 0.31 15.40 -16.00
CA ALA A 496 0.02 15.95 -17.31
C ALA A 496 -0.15 17.48 -17.30
N GLU A 497 -0.50 18.05 -16.14
CA GLU A 497 -0.69 19.49 -15.94
C GLU A 497 0.61 20.21 -15.55
N PHE A 498 1.62 19.50 -15.08
CA PHE A 498 2.91 20.09 -14.72
C PHE A 498 3.81 20.27 -15.94
N LYS A 499 4.04 21.51 -16.30
CA LYS A 499 5.05 21.88 -17.29
C LYS A 499 6.36 22.16 -16.57
N PHE A 500 7.26 21.20 -16.59
CA PHE A 500 8.62 21.40 -16.10
C PHE A 500 9.42 22.19 -17.12
N ASP A 501 10.17 23.18 -16.62
CA ASP A 501 11.11 23.95 -17.38
C ASP A 501 12.51 23.28 -17.33
N PRO A 502 13.39 23.45 -18.32
CA PRO A 502 14.77 22.97 -18.25
C PRO A 502 15.60 23.51 -17.07
N GLN A 503 15.10 24.50 -16.34
CA GLN A 503 15.71 25.00 -15.10
C GLN A 503 15.13 24.36 -13.84
N ASP A 504 14.18 23.44 -13.96
CA ASP A 504 13.65 22.67 -12.83
C ASP A 504 14.57 21.48 -12.53
N PHE A 505 15.31 21.55 -11.44
CA PHE A 505 16.21 20.50 -11.00
C PHE A 505 15.78 19.89 -9.67
N ARG A 506 16.12 18.60 -9.48
CA ARG A 506 16.11 17.93 -8.18
C ARG A 506 17.49 17.38 -7.90
N PHE A 507 17.83 17.26 -6.62
CA PHE A 507 19.19 16.91 -6.22
C PHE A 507 19.22 15.68 -5.30
N THR A 508 20.22 14.83 -5.52
CA THR A 508 20.63 13.77 -4.57
C THR A 508 22.14 13.74 -4.45
N VAL A 509 22.63 13.13 -3.38
CA VAL A 509 24.04 12.76 -3.22
C VAL A 509 24.14 11.25 -3.23
N GLY A 510 24.93 10.70 -4.11
CA GLY A 510 25.12 9.25 -4.23
C GLY A 510 26.10 8.70 -3.17
N LYS A 511 26.18 7.38 -3.07
CA LYS A 511 27.12 6.67 -2.17
C LYS A 511 28.59 7.06 -2.39
N ASN A 512 28.93 7.50 -3.58
CA ASN A 512 30.26 7.97 -3.96
C ASN A 512 30.55 9.43 -3.57
N GLY A 513 29.59 10.11 -2.93
CA GLY A 513 29.70 11.53 -2.54
C GLY A 513 29.52 12.54 -3.68
N ALA A 514 29.22 12.08 -4.90
CA ALA A 514 28.93 12.97 -6.01
C ALA A 514 27.52 13.57 -5.88
N LEU A 515 27.38 14.83 -6.29
CA LEU A 515 26.09 15.49 -6.44
C LEU A 515 25.46 15.07 -7.78
N TYR A 516 24.19 14.70 -7.76
CA TYR A 516 23.40 14.41 -8.95
C TYR A 516 22.29 15.44 -9.11
N ALA A 517 22.27 16.10 -10.27
CA ALA A 517 21.25 17.07 -10.65
C ALA A 517 20.33 16.46 -11.72
N PHE A 518 19.11 16.18 -11.34
CA PHE A 518 18.07 15.67 -12.24
C PHE A 518 17.35 16.86 -12.88
N CYS A 519 17.55 17.07 -14.18
CA CYS A 519 16.69 17.98 -14.93
C CYS A 519 15.34 17.30 -15.16
N MET A 520 14.26 17.92 -14.69
CA MET A 520 12.92 17.29 -14.64
C MET A 520 12.23 17.19 -16.02
N THR A 521 12.86 17.75 -17.05
CA THR A 521 12.47 17.61 -18.45
C THR A 521 13.67 17.36 -19.33
N VAL A 522 13.48 17.19 -20.63
CA VAL A 522 14.57 17.03 -21.59
C VAL A 522 14.89 18.37 -22.22
N PRO A 523 16.07 18.95 -21.98
CA PRO A 523 16.49 20.19 -22.60
C PRO A 523 16.61 20.03 -24.12
N ALA A 524 16.38 21.11 -24.86
CA ALA A 524 16.63 21.12 -26.29
C ALA A 524 18.11 20.86 -26.62
N PRO A 525 18.43 20.20 -27.74
CA PRO A 525 19.79 20.01 -28.21
C PRO A 525 20.55 21.35 -28.28
N GLY A 526 21.76 21.39 -27.71
CA GLY A 526 22.59 22.60 -27.67
C GLY A 526 22.13 23.68 -26.69
N ALA A 527 21.02 23.49 -25.97
CA ALA A 527 20.56 24.45 -24.96
C ALA A 527 21.60 24.66 -23.85
N GLN A 528 21.65 25.85 -23.30
CA GLN A 528 22.40 26.16 -22.09
C GLN A 528 21.52 26.02 -20.85
N LEU A 529 21.92 25.16 -19.95
CA LEU A 529 21.34 25.04 -18.62
C LEU A 529 22.14 25.84 -17.62
N LYS A 530 21.49 26.34 -16.58
CA LYS A 530 22.12 27.00 -15.46
C LYS A 530 21.60 26.47 -14.15
N ILE A 531 22.45 25.76 -13.39
CA ILE A 531 22.15 25.29 -12.05
C ILE A 531 22.66 26.32 -11.06
N LYS A 532 21.75 27.17 -10.55
CA LYS A 532 22.08 28.32 -9.69
C LYS A 532 22.66 27.88 -8.35
N SER A 533 22.13 26.81 -7.78
CA SER A 533 22.56 26.27 -6.48
C SER A 533 24.01 25.72 -6.49
N VAL A 534 24.63 25.60 -7.66
CA VAL A 534 25.97 25.04 -7.87
C VAL A 534 26.96 26.11 -8.37
N GLY A 535 26.64 27.42 -8.24
CA GLY A 535 27.55 28.51 -8.49
C GLY A 535 28.72 28.57 -7.50
N SER A 536 29.84 29.24 -7.85
CA SER A 536 30.96 29.34 -6.93
C SER A 536 30.66 30.14 -5.66
N ASP A 537 29.71 31.07 -5.75
CA ASP A 537 29.25 31.89 -4.62
C ASP A 537 28.02 31.28 -3.90
N ALA A 538 27.56 30.13 -4.38
CA ALA A 538 26.42 29.45 -3.75
C ALA A 538 26.81 28.83 -2.41
N LYS A 539 26.05 29.13 -1.37
CA LYS A 539 26.28 28.66 0.02
C LYS A 539 26.22 27.14 0.21
N TYR A 540 25.86 26.41 -0.83
CA TYR A 540 25.60 24.96 -0.76
C TYR A 540 26.79 24.09 -1.15
N LEU A 541 27.83 24.68 -1.77
CA LEU A 541 29.04 23.96 -2.16
C LEU A 541 30.21 24.40 -1.30
N ASN A 542 30.95 23.42 -0.79
CA ASN A 542 32.16 23.65 0.00
C ASN A 542 33.45 23.62 -0.84
N LYS A 543 33.35 23.23 -2.12
CA LYS A 543 34.51 23.05 -3.03
C LYS A 543 34.09 23.39 -4.46
N PRO A 544 35.02 23.89 -5.28
CA PRO A 544 34.80 24.09 -6.71
C PRO A 544 34.45 22.78 -7.43
N VAL A 545 33.62 22.88 -8.46
CA VAL A 545 33.31 21.76 -9.35
C VAL A 545 34.53 21.37 -10.16
N LYS A 546 34.86 20.09 -10.20
CA LYS A 546 36.00 19.55 -10.95
C LYS A 546 35.58 18.84 -12.22
N THR A 547 34.46 18.14 -12.17
CA THR A 547 33.93 17.39 -13.33
C THR A 547 32.41 17.49 -13.41
N VAL A 548 31.90 17.48 -14.66
CA VAL A 548 30.48 17.39 -14.96
C VAL A 548 30.30 16.35 -16.05
N LYS A 549 29.45 15.34 -15.78
CA LYS A 549 29.09 14.28 -16.73
C LYS A 549 27.59 14.20 -16.88
N LEU A 550 27.11 13.86 -18.05
CA LEU A 550 25.73 13.49 -18.28
C LEU A 550 25.62 11.96 -18.28
N LEU A 551 24.83 11.39 -17.38
CA LEU A 551 24.66 9.93 -17.32
C LEU A 551 24.05 9.38 -18.62
N GLY A 552 24.64 8.32 -19.14
CA GLY A 552 24.26 7.76 -20.43
C GLY A 552 24.83 8.49 -21.66
N TYR A 553 25.79 9.41 -21.47
CA TYR A 553 26.48 10.11 -22.55
C TYR A 553 28.01 10.03 -22.36
N ASP A 554 28.72 9.41 -23.29
CA ASP A 554 30.13 9.03 -23.15
C ASP A 554 31.12 10.16 -23.53
N LYS A 555 30.62 11.27 -24.10
CA LYS A 555 31.48 12.39 -24.51
C LYS A 555 31.57 13.46 -23.44
N LYS A 556 32.66 14.23 -23.43
CA LYS A 556 32.82 15.37 -22.53
C LYS A 556 31.77 16.45 -22.82
N LEU A 557 31.23 17.03 -21.75
CA LEU A 557 30.35 18.20 -21.81
C LEU A 557 31.18 19.48 -21.80
N ARG A 558 30.62 20.54 -22.39
CA ARG A 558 31.10 21.91 -22.19
C ARG A 558 30.36 22.49 -21.00
N TRP A 559 31.10 22.93 -20.00
CA TRP A 559 30.53 23.54 -18.81
C TRP A 559 31.50 24.59 -18.24
N ILE A 560 30.97 25.52 -17.45
CA ILE A 560 31.70 26.52 -16.70
C ILE A 560 30.98 26.81 -15.39
N GLN A 561 31.74 26.86 -14.28
CA GLN A 561 31.20 27.30 -12.99
C GLN A 561 31.45 28.82 -12.88
N GLU A 562 30.37 29.59 -12.80
CA GLU A 562 30.36 31.03 -12.55
C GLU A 562 29.91 31.32 -11.11
N ALA A 563 30.02 32.57 -10.68
CA ALA A 563 29.61 33.02 -9.36
C ALA A 563 28.13 32.63 -9.06
N ASP A 564 27.25 32.83 -10.03
CA ASP A 564 25.79 32.71 -9.90
C ASP A 564 25.21 31.39 -10.46
N GLY A 565 26.08 30.42 -10.82
CA GLY A 565 25.60 29.10 -11.27
C GLY A 565 26.59 28.29 -12.08
N LEU A 566 26.30 27.00 -12.21
CA LEU A 566 26.98 26.08 -13.11
C LEU A 566 26.27 26.08 -14.46
N LYS A 567 26.91 26.57 -15.49
CA LYS A 567 26.42 26.54 -16.88
C LYS A 567 26.87 25.27 -17.58
N ILE A 568 25.94 24.57 -18.21
CA ILE A 568 26.18 23.33 -18.95
C ILE A 568 25.58 23.47 -20.36
N THR A 569 26.37 23.17 -21.39
CA THR A 569 25.85 23.08 -22.76
C THR A 569 25.40 21.67 -23.04
N CYS A 570 24.13 21.50 -23.36
CA CYS A 570 23.52 20.20 -23.70
C CYS A 570 24.11 19.64 -25.00
N PRO A 571 24.27 18.30 -25.11
CA PRO A 571 24.73 17.70 -26.37
C PRO A 571 23.64 17.79 -27.45
N ALA A 572 24.06 17.60 -28.71
CA ALA A 572 23.13 17.57 -29.85
C ALA A 572 22.12 16.43 -29.82
N LYS A 573 22.41 15.36 -29.07
CA LYS A 573 21.50 14.22 -28.85
C LYS A 573 21.47 13.90 -27.37
N MET A 574 20.30 13.97 -26.75
CA MET A 574 20.10 13.62 -25.35
C MET A 574 19.97 12.09 -25.19
N PRO A 575 20.45 11.52 -24.06
CA PRO A 575 20.41 10.07 -23.85
C PRO A 575 19.02 9.53 -23.58
N PHE A 576 18.09 10.35 -23.11
CA PHE A 576 16.72 9.95 -22.72
C PHE A 576 15.68 10.95 -23.21
N GLY A 577 14.44 10.47 -23.33
CA GLY A 577 13.28 11.27 -23.73
C GLY A 577 12.47 11.86 -22.58
N THR A 578 12.93 11.72 -21.33
CA THR A 578 12.18 12.15 -20.14
C THR A 578 12.99 13.06 -19.23
N SER A 579 13.66 12.53 -18.24
CA SER A 579 14.57 13.27 -17.34
C SER A 579 16.00 12.89 -17.62
N VAL A 580 16.93 13.85 -17.49
CA VAL A 580 18.36 13.62 -17.65
C VAL A 580 19.11 13.99 -16.39
N VAL A 581 20.22 13.31 -16.11
CA VAL A 581 20.93 13.40 -14.84
C VAL A 581 22.37 13.82 -15.06
N PHE A 582 22.77 14.91 -14.42
CA PHE A 582 24.14 15.39 -14.41
C PHE A 582 24.83 14.98 -13.11
N LYS A 583 25.97 14.29 -13.25
CA LYS A 583 26.86 13.97 -12.15
C LYS A 583 27.87 15.11 -12.01
N ILE A 584 28.00 15.66 -10.82
CA ILE A 584 28.84 16.83 -10.49
C ILE A 584 29.79 16.43 -9.36
N GLU A 585 31.10 16.57 -9.59
CA GLU A 585 32.15 16.19 -8.65
C GLU A 585 33.14 17.34 -8.41
#